data_9e62f44b45629f3eb811719199143b3f
#
_entry.id   9e62f44b45629f3eb811719199143b3f
#
_cell.length_a   1.000
_cell.length_b   1.000
_cell.length_c   1.000
_cell.angle_alpha   90.00
_cell.angle_beta   90.00
_cell.angle_gamma   90.00
#
_symmetry.space_group_name_H-M   'P 1'
#
loop_
_entity.id
_entity.type
_entity.pdbx_description
1 polymer ?
#
loop_
_entity_poly.entity_id
_entity_poly.type
_entity_poly.pdbx_seq_one_letter_code
_entity_poly.pdbx_strand_id
1 'polypeptide(L)'
;MLEFAFLVFFCEICSCKLINNIGVVKMKVSSDQHWNEVLALISKNVSAQQYATWFKPIVFESFNEKTRTILVQVPSLFVYEYLEENYVDLLKTVLSRVFGEGIRLTYRVVTDQEHKLTQDIEADPTDASLAPQQKTRANQSPTVLDAAVPQQLAPQLNPHQTFSNFIEGDSNKLPRSVGLSITEHPNTTQFNPMFIYGPSGCGKTHLINAIGVQAKQLYPQKRVLYISARLFQVQFTNAVLQNKTNDFINFYQTIDILIVDDIQEWITATKTQDTFFHIFNHLFRNGKRIILASDRPPVDLKGMNDRLLTRFSCGLIAELEKPNVQLCVDILNSKIRRDGLRIPDEVVQYIASTANGSVRDLEGVINSLLAYSVVYNSHIDMRLAERVIKRAVKVDDKPLTVDDILDTVCHHFNVSATAVNSKSRRRELVTARQVSMYLAQKYTKMPASRIGKLVGGRDHSTVIHSCTQVENRLKTDRLFSDEIVSIENSFKLKK
;
A
#
# COMPACT_ATOMS: atom_id res chain seq x y z
N MET A 1 -25.95 68.93 27.60
CA MET A 1 -24.65 68.82 26.95
C MET A 1 -24.01 67.44 27.12
N LEU A 2 -24.69 66.45 27.70
CA LEU A 2 -24.16 65.07 27.86
C LEU A 2 -24.77 64.06 26.87
N GLU A 3 -25.84 64.39 26.16
CA GLU A 3 -26.44 63.50 25.14
C GLU A 3 -25.82 63.59 23.75
N PHE A 4 -25.14 64.71 23.47
CA PHE A 4 -24.47 64.85 22.16
C PHE A 4 -23.11 64.09 22.08
N ALA A 5 -22.46 63.83 23.19
CA ALA A 5 -21.20 63.07 23.24
C ALA A 5 -21.37 61.57 23.00
N PHE A 6 -22.56 61.01 23.34
CA PHE A 6 -22.84 59.58 23.18
C PHE A 6 -23.22 59.20 21.75
N LEU A 7 -23.80 60.14 20.99
CA LEU A 7 -24.17 59.89 19.59
C LEU A 7 -22.95 59.89 18.63
N VAL A 8 -21.95 60.76 18.93
CA VAL A 8 -20.71 60.84 18.13
C VAL A 8 -19.81 59.60 18.35
N PHE A 9 -19.75 59.05 19.58
CA PHE A 9 -18.95 57.87 19.89
C PHE A 9 -19.56 56.58 19.28
N PHE A 10 -20.89 56.50 19.15
CA PHE A 10 -21.55 55.34 18.51
C PHE A 10 -21.42 55.37 16.99
N CYS A 11 -21.26 56.54 16.39
CA CYS A 11 -21.10 56.68 14.95
C CYS A 11 -19.68 56.31 14.48
N GLU A 12 -18.63 56.58 15.27
CA GLU A 12 -17.24 56.19 14.96
C GLU A 12 -17.02 54.69 15.07
N ILE A 13 -17.61 54.00 16.07
CA ILE A 13 -17.46 52.54 16.24
C ILE A 13 -18.26 51.78 15.14
N CYS A 14 -19.40 52.27 14.71
CA CYS A 14 -20.15 51.68 13.58
C CYS A 14 -19.46 51.92 12.24
N SER A 15 -18.85 53.08 12.00
CA SER A 15 -18.12 53.37 10.75
C SER A 15 -16.84 52.51 10.65
N CYS A 16 -16.09 52.33 11.74
CA CYS A 16 -14.91 51.45 11.72
C CYS A 16 -15.24 49.96 11.47
N LYS A 17 -16.36 49.44 12.02
CA LYS A 17 -16.79 48.04 11.73
C LYS A 17 -17.33 47.87 10.31
N LEU A 18 -18.02 48.86 9.77
CA LEU A 18 -18.52 48.83 8.38
C LEU A 18 -17.38 48.97 7.36
N ILE A 19 -16.39 49.83 7.61
CA ILE A 19 -15.22 50.01 6.73
C ILE A 19 -14.34 48.75 6.75
N ASN A 20 -14.12 48.11 7.89
CA ASN A 20 -13.41 46.85 7.95
C ASN A 20 -14.16 45.69 7.26
N ASN A 21 -15.48 45.60 7.39
CA ASN A 21 -16.27 44.60 6.66
C ASN A 21 -16.32 44.85 5.16
N ILE A 22 -16.41 46.12 4.71
CA ILE A 22 -16.38 46.47 3.29
C ILE A 22 -14.98 46.23 2.73
N GLY A 23 -13.92 46.49 3.48
CA GLY A 23 -12.53 46.19 3.08
C GLY A 23 -12.30 44.66 2.91
N VAL A 24 -12.75 43.87 3.88
CA VAL A 24 -12.64 42.41 3.85
C VAL A 24 -13.48 41.78 2.69
N VAL A 25 -14.69 42.29 2.47
CA VAL A 25 -15.56 41.85 1.39
C VAL A 25 -14.99 42.27 0.02
N LYS A 26 -14.42 43.48 -0.10
CA LYS A 26 -13.81 43.96 -1.33
C LYS A 26 -12.49 43.20 -1.67
N MET A 27 -11.66 42.84 -0.67
CA MET A 27 -10.49 41.99 -0.83
C MET A 27 -10.86 40.56 -1.23
N LYS A 28 -11.89 39.98 -0.60
CA LYS A 28 -12.34 38.62 -0.92
C LYS A 28 -12.89 38.52 -2.35
N VAL A 29 -13.68 39.50 -2.81
CA VAL A 29 -14.19 39.57 -4.18
C VAL A 29 -13.06 39.72 -5.21
N SER A 30 -12.00 40.46 -4.89
CA SER A 30 -10.82 40.59 -5.78
C SER A 30 -10.02 39.28 -5.87
N SER A 31 -9.82 38.57 -4.75
CA SER A 31 -9.07 37.32 -4.72
C SER A 31 -9.80 36.16 -5.41
N ASP A 32 -11.11 36.11 -5.27
CA ASP A 32 -11.97 35.13 -5.98
C ASP A 32 -11.95 35.35 -7.51
N GLN A 33 -11.87 36.60 -7.96
CA GLN A 33 -11.73 36.91 -9.39
C GLN A 33 -10.38 36.43 -9.95
N HIS A 34 -9.29 36.65 -9.23
CA HIS A 34 -7.97 36.13 -9.62
C HIS A 34 -7.93 34.61 -9.64
N TRP A 35 -8.59 33.94 -8.68
CA TRP A 35 -8.66 32.47 -8.69
C TRP A 35 -9.45 31.94 -9.90
N ASN A 36 -10.55 32.59 -10.26
CA ASN A 36 -11.30 32.25 -11.46
C ASN A 36 -10.47 32.44 -12.74
N GLU A 37 -9.59 33.43 -12.79
CA GLU A 37 -8.64 33.63 -13.89
C GLU A 37 -7.59 32.51 -13.94
N VAL A 38 -7.09 32.07 -12.77
CA VAL A 38 -6.21 30.88 -12.68
C VAL A 38 -6.90 29.64 -13.26
N LEU A 39 -8.13 29.36 -12.84
CA LEU A 39 -8.89 28.23 -13.36
C LEU A 39 -9.16 28.34 -14.88
N ALA A 40 -9.43 29.55 -15.38
CA ALA A 40 -9.60 29.79 -16.81
C ALA A 40 -8.30 29.58 -17.61
N LEU A 41 -7.15 29.92 -17.05
CA LEU A 41 -5.86 29.65 -17.68
C LEU A 41 -5.50 28.17 -17.65
N ILE A 42 -5.76 27.49 -16.53
CA ILE A 42 -5.55 26.03 -16.42
C ILE A 42 -6.42 25.30 -17.43
N SER A 43 -7.71 25.66 -17.56
CA SER A 43 -8.63 25.01 -18.50
C SER A 43 -8.20 25.09 -19.97
N LYS A 44 -7.37 26.08 -20.33
CA LYS A 44 -6.79 26.22 -21.70
C LYS A 44 -5.56 25.33 -21.91
N ASN A 45 -4.91 24.89 -20.87
CA ASN A 45 -3.65 24.13 -20.92
C ASN A 45 -3.82 22.63 -20.64
N VAL A 46 -5.02 22.20 -20.23
CA VAL A 46 -5.35 20.78 -19.94
C VAL A 46 -6.62 20.39 -20.71
N SER A 47 -6.82 19.07 -20.90
CA SER A 47 -8.06 18.61 -21.53
C SER A 47 -9.28 18.92 -20.66
N ALA A 48 -10.47 19.06 -21.27
CA ALA A 48 -11.72 19.32 -20.55
C ALA A 48 -12.00 18.27 -19.46
N GLN A 49 -11.61 17.02 -19.71
CA GLN A 49 -11.76 15.92 -18.76
C GLN A 49 -10.78 16.07 -17.57
N GLN A 50 -9.52 16.37 -17.83
CA GLN A 50 -8.51 16.61 -16.78
C GLN A 50 -8.89 17.81 -15.91
N TYR A 51 -9.38 18.89 -16.54
CA TYR A 51 -9.85 20.06 -15.81
C TYR A 51 -11.01 19.72 -14.86
N ALA A 52 -12.03 19.02 -15.38
CA ALA A 52 -13.21 18.63 -14.60
C ALA A 52 -12.85 17.71 -13.42
N THR A 53 -11.85 16.84 -13.60
CA THR A 53 -11.43 15.85 -12.62
C THR A 53 -10.53 16.42 -11.53
N TRP A 54 -9.53 17.22 -11.90
CA TRP A 54 -8.43 17.59 -11.01
C TRP A 54 -8.52 19.02 -10.48
N PHE A 55 -9.02 19.96 -11.27
CA PHE A 55 -8.99 21.38 -10.93
C PHE A 55 -10.34 21.94 -10.51
N LYS A 56 -11.43 21.46 -11.10
CA LYS A 56 -12.78 21.90 -10.74
C LYS A 56 -13.17 21.62 -9.29
N PRO A 57 -12.73 20.51 -8.64
CA PRO A 57 -13.03 20.23 -7.24
C PRO A 57 -12.23 21.08 -6.25
N ILE A 58 -11.21 21.84 -6.71
CA ILE A 58 -10.39 22.69 -5.83
C ILE A 58 -11.20 23.92 -5.45
N VAL A 59 -11.30 24.17 -4.15
CA VAL A 59 -11.99 25.35 -3.62
C VAL A 59 -10.96 26.35 -3.09
N PHE A 60 -11.02 27.58 -3.58
CA PHE A 60 -10.19 28.65 -3.06
C PHE A 60 -10.72 29.11 -1.67
N GLU A 61 -9.85 29.17 -0.67
CA GLU A 61 -10.20 29.62 0.67
C GLU A 61 -9.76 31.05 0.95
N SER A 62 -8.48 31.34 0.73
CA SER A 62 -7.92 32.67 1.02
C SER A 62 -6.59 32.93 0.33
N PHE A 63 -6.26 34.20 0.18
CA PHE A 63 -4.95 34.69 -0.22
C PHE A 63 -4.40 35.64 0.83
N ASN A 64 -3.23 35.37 1.34
CA ASN A 64 -2.52 36.24 2.29
C ASN A 64 -1.44 37.06 1.56
N GLU A 65 -1.69 38.36 1.38
CA GLU A 65 -0.78 39.26 0.67
C GLU A 65 0.57 39.44 1.39
N LYS A 66 0.59 39.39 2.74
CA LYS A 66 1.81 39.59 3.52
C LYS A 66 2.79 38.42 3.40
N THR A 67 2.28 37.21 3.43
CA THR A 67 3.07 35.97 3.30
C THR A 67 3.10 35.46 1.87
N ARG A 68 2.33 36.07 0.95
CA ARG A 68 2.12 35.63 -0.45
C ARG A 68 1.70 34.17 -0.55
N THR A 69 0.84 33.75 0.34
CA THR A 69 0.39 32.35 0.45
C THR A 69 -1.07 32.24 0.01
N ILE A 70 -1.33 31.36 -0.93
CA ILE A 70 -2.67 30.97 -1.37
C ILE A 70 -3.05 29.68 -0.66
N LEU A 71 -4.19 29.68 0.00
CA LEU A 71 -4.75 28.51 0.64
C LEU A 71 -5.92 27.97 -0.21
N VAL A 72 -5.78 26.73 -0.65
CA VAL A 72 -6.81 26.02 -1.42
C VAL A 72 -7.23 24.75 -0.70
N GLN A 73 -8.50 24.41 -0.82
CA GLN A 73 -9.05 23.19 -0.29
C GLN A 73 -9.15 22.13 -1.41
N VAL A 74 -8.65 20.94 -1.14
CA VAL A 74 -8.73 19.79 -2.02
C VAL A 74 -9.56 18.66 -1.37
N PRO A 75 -10.28 17.87 -2.18
CA PRO A 75 -11.23 16.87 -1.65
C PRO A 75 -10.55 15.65 -1.02
N SER A 76 -9.29 15.35 -1.33
CA SER A 76 -8.57 14.21 -0.76
C SER A 76 -7.04 14.36 -0.89
N LEU A 77 -6.31 13.61 -0.06
CA LEU A 77 -4.86 13.52 -0.12
C LEU A 77 -4.37 13.02 -1.49
N PHE A 78 -5.10 12.11 -2.11
CA PHE A 78 -4.80 11.60 -3.45
C PHE A 78 -4.82 12.70 -4.53
N VAL A 79 -5.81 13.61 -4.47
CA VAL A 79 -5.87 14.74 -5.42
C VAL A 79 -4.67 15.66 -5.20
N TYR A 80 -4.29 15.94 -3.95
CA TYR A 80 -3.08 16.70 -3.62
C TYR A 80 -1.81 16.06 -4.22
N GLU A 81 -1.56 14.76 -3.91
CA GLU A 81 -0.39 14.04 -4.40
C GLU A 81 -0.33 14.04 -5.93
N TYR A 82 -1.47 13.80 -6.59
CA TYR A 82 -1.54 13.79 -8.05
C TYR A 82 -1.27 15.17 -8.67
N LEU A 83 -1.76 16.25 -8.05
CA LEU A 83 -1.49 17.63 -8.51
C LEU A 83 -0.01 17.98 -8.38
N GLU A 84 0.63 17.62 -7.27
CA GLU A 84 2.05 17.85 -7.03
C GLU A 84 2.95 16.99 -7.94
N GLU A 85 2.56 15.75 -8.26
CA GLU A 85 3.34 14.90 -9.15
C GLU A 85 3.24 15.30 -10.64
N ASN A 86 2.07 15.77 -11.09
CA ASN A 86 1.80 15.89 -12.52
C ASN A 86 1.59 17.33 -13.00
N TYR A 87 1.20 18.26 -12.11
CA TYR A 87 0.79 19.61 -12.50
C TYR A 87 1.51 20.74 -11.72
N VAL A 88 2.55 20.44 -10.96
CA VAL A 88 3.29 21.45 -10.17
C VAL A 88 3.83 22.57 -11.04
N ASP A 89 4.42 22.24 -12.19
CA ASP A 89 4.98 23.22 -13.12
C ASP A 89 3.90 24.12 -13.75
N LEU A 90 2.75 23.53 -14.09
CA LEU A 90 1.60 24.27 -14.63
C LEU A 90 1.02 25.20 -13.56
N LEU A 91 0.80 24.70 -12.35
CA LEU A 91 0.30 25.50 -11.23
C LEU A 91 1.24 26.66 -10.91
N LYS A 92 2.55 26.39 -10.80
CA LYS A 92 3.57 27.41 -10.57
C LYS A 92 3.55 28.50 -11.63
N THR A 93 3.50 28.12 -12.91
CA THR A 93 3.48 29.06 -14.04
C THR A 93 2.22 29.92 -14.03
N VAL A 94 1.05 29.31 -13.86
CA VAL A 94 -0.22 30.03 -13.88
C VAL A 94 -0.40 30.92 -12.66
N LEU A 95 -0.04 30.44 -11.48
CA LEU A 95 -0.12 31.22 -10.22
C LEU A 95 0.85 32.42 -10.26
N SER A 96 2.08 32.23 -10.73
CA SER A 96 3.04 33.34 -10.89
C SER A 96 2.55 34.38 -11.89
N ARG A 97 1.83 33.98 -12.93
CA ARG A 97 1.28 34.90 -13.93
C ARG A 97 0.13 35.76 -13.38
N VAL A 98 -0.73 35.20 -12.52
CA VAL A 98 -1.93 35.91 -12.02
C VAL A 98 -1.63 36.67 -10.73
N PHE A 99 -0.90 36.05 -9.79
CA PHE A 99 -0.62 36.62 -8.48
C PHE A 99 0.80 37.21 -8.36
N GLY A 100 1.67 37.04 -9.37
CA GLY A 100 3.05 37.49 -9.41
C GLY A 100 4.05 36.47 -8.83
N GLU A 101 5.35 36.77 -8.89
CA GLU A 101 6.41 35.86 -8.46
C GLU A 101 6.46 35.70 -6.92
N GLY A 102 6.97 34.55 -6.45
CA GLY A 102 7.16 34.27 -5.04
C GLY A 102 5.88 33.84 -4.29
N ILE A 103 4.90 33.30 -5.01
CA ILE A 103 3.67 32.75 -4.43
C ILE A 103 3.92 31.36 -3.85
N ARG A 104 3.38 31.11 -2.66
CA ARG A 104 3.33 29.79 -2.03
C ARG A 104 1.91 29.26 -2.12
N LEU A 105 1.75 28.01 -2.53
CA LEU A 105 0.48 27.32 -2.54
C LEU A 105 0.41 26.35 -1.34
N THR A 106 -0.61 26.49 -0.54
CA THR A 106 -0.86 25.60 0.61
C THR A 106 -2.18 24.89 0.40
N TYR A 107 -2.18 23.58 0.61
CA TYR A 107 -3.36 22.76 0.42
C TYR A 107 -3.99 22.41 1.75
N ARG A 108 -5.31 22.49 1.84
CA ARG A 108 -6.10 21.99 2.94
C ARG A 108 -6.92 20.80 2.49
N VAL A 109 -6.69 19.63 3.09
CA VAL A 109 -7.44 18.41 2.78
C VAL A 109 -8.62 18.30 3.72
N VAL A 110 -9.85 18.19 3.17
CA VAL A 110 -11.08 18.02 3.98
C VAL A 110 -11.34 16.53 4.18
N THR A 111 -11.09 16.05 5.37
CA THR A 111 -11.20 14.61 5.70
C THR A 111 -12.51 14.21 6.36
N ASP A 112 -13.29 15.14 6.92
CA ASP A 112 -14.67 14.85 7.42
C ASP A 112 -15.41 16.12 7.86
N GLN A 113 -16.73 16.17 7.65
CA GLN A 113 -17.55 17.31 8.07
C GLN A 113 -17.83 17.33 9.59
N GLU A 114 -17.56 16.28 10.34
CA GLU A 114 -17.83 16.19 11.79
C GLU A 114 -16.60 16.26 12.71
N HIS A 115 -15.39 16.00 12.20
CA HIS A 115 -14.15 16.21 12.96
C HIS A 115 -13.17 17.05 12.13
N LYS A 116 -12.99 18.32 12.51
CA LYS A 116 -12.03 19.27 11.94
C LYS A 116 -10.58 18.81 12.19
N LEU A 117 -10.13 17.80 11.53
CA LEU A 117 -8.70 17.52 11.36
C LEU A 117 -8.26 18.19 10.05
N THR A 118 -7.90 19.44 10.14
CA THR A 118 -7.27 20.20 9.07
C THR A 118 -5.78 19.98 9.14
N GLN A 119 -5.19 19.42 8.09
CA GLN A 119 -3.75 19.34 7.92
C GLN A 119 -3.35 20.33 6.83
N ASP A 120 -2.65 21.42 7.22
CA ASP A 120 -2.09 22.38 6.28
C ASP A 120 -0.74 21.81 5.78
N ILE A 121 -0.62 21.60 4.48
CA ILE A 121 0.59 21.06 3.83
C ILE A 121 1.19 22.19 3.00
N GLU A 122 2.40 22.65 3.36
CA GLU A 122 3.13 23.65 2.60
C GLU A 122 3.87 22.99 1.43
N ALA A 123 3.68 23.52 0.23
CA ALA A 123 4.49 23.15 -0.93
C ALA A 123 5.86 23.80 -0.82
N ASP A 124 6.92 23.00 -0.77
CA ASP A 124 8.31 23.48 -0.62
C ASP A 124 8.75 24.30 -1.84
N PRO A 125 9.18 25.57 -1.65
CA PRO A 125 9.68 26.40 -2.73
C PRO A 125 11.20 26.39 -2.76
N THR A 126 11.82 25.32 -3.21
CA THR A 126 13.27 25.35 -3.44
C THR A 126 13.66 24.91 -4.83
N ASP A 127 14.33 25.87 -5.42
CA ASP A 127 15.31 25.91 -6.51
C ASP A 127 14.82 26.28 -7.90
N ALA A 128 14.83 27.62 -8.10
CA ALA A 128 14.93 28.21 -9.42
C ALA A 128 16.41 28.41 -9.76
N SER A 129 17.04 27.45 -10.43
CA SER A 129 18.09 27.77 -11.40
C SER A 129 18.39 26.59 -12.34
N LEU A 130 18.31 26.91 -13.66
CA LEU A 130 18.98 26.27 -14.79
C LEU A 130 18.32 25.14 -15.56
N ALA A 131 17.87 25.52 -16.75
CA ALA A 131 17.89 24.82 -18.06
C ALA A 131 17.32 23.40 -18.21
N PRO A 132 16.70 23.08 -19.35
CA PRO A 132 15.95 21.85 -19.57
C PRO A 132 16.90 20.67 -19.78
N GLN A 133 17.01 19.80 -18.81
CA GLN A 133 17.62 18.49 -18.96
C GLN A 133 16.57 17.39 -18.94
N GLN A 134 16.69 16.55 -19.94
CA GLN A 134 15.90 15.35 -20.18
C GLN A 134 15.70 14.50 -18.93
N LYS A 135 14.46 14.12 -18.66
CA LYS A 135 14.08 13.22 -17.58
C LYS A 135 14.65 11.81 -17.80
N THR A 136 15.86 11.57 -17.39
CA THR A 136 16.27 10.26 -16.93
C THR A 136 16.07 10.24 -15.43
N ARG A 137 15.15 9.39 -14.93
CA ARG A 137 15.04 9.05 -13.53
C ARG A 137 16.36 8.42 -13.08
N ALA A 138 17.33 9.25 -12.72
CA ALA A 138 18.50 8.82 -11.97
C ALA A 138 18.12 8.90 -10.50
N ASN A 139 17.98 7.74 -9.84
CA ASN A 139 18.10 7.61 -8.41
C ASN A 139 19.43 8.30 -8.00
N GLN A 140 19.37 9.55 -7.57
CA GLN A 140 20.48 10.15 -6.87
C GLN A 140 20.55 9.48 -5.50
N SER A 141 21.35 8.42 -5.44
CA SER A 141 21.87 7.92 -4.17
C SER A 141 22.57 9.11 -3.50
N PRO A 142 22.28 9.44 -2.23
CA PRO A 142 23.05 10.44 -1.53
C PRO A 142 24.51 9.99 -1.57
N THR A 143 25.38 10.80 -2.18
CA THR A 143 26.80 10.56 -2.22
C THR A 143 27.34 10.69 -0.79
N VAL A 144 27.71 9.57 -0.19
CA VAL A 144 28.17 9.39 1.20
C VAL A 144 29.44 10.19 1.53
N LEU A 145 29.93 11.07 0.65
CA LEU A 145 31.33 11.49 0.66
C LEU A 145 31.63 12.99 0.65
N ASP A 146 30.66 13.85 0.92
CA ASP A 146 30.98 15.25 1.27
C ASP A 146 31.02 15.41 2.78
N ALA A 147 32.21 15.09 3.33
CA ALA A 147 32.52 15.29 4.73
C ALA A 147 33.01 16.73 4.95
N ALA A 148 32.11 17.69 5.07
CA ALA A 148 32.42 18.97 5.74
C ALA A 148 31.12 19.79 5.94
N VAL A 149 30.27 19.40 6.83
CA VAL A 149 29.26 20.10 7.67
C VAL A 149 28.47 19.00 8.36
N PRO A 150 27.98 19.09 9.60
CA PRO A 150 27.09 18.11 10.16
C PRO A 150 25.72 18.25 9.48
N GLN A 151 25.62 17.78 8.23
CA GLN A 151 24.35 17.63 7.54
C GLN A 151 23.52 16.62 8.33
N GLN A 152 22.34 17.04 8.76
CA GLN A 152 21.38 16.14 9.34
C GLN A 152 21.15 15.01 8.34
N LEU A 153 21.47 13.79 8.74
CA LEU A 153 21.25 12.60 7.92
C LEU A 153 19.78 12.50 7.55
N ALA A 154 19.48 12.53 6.25
CA ALA A 154 18.12 12.26 5.78
C ALA A 154 17.76 10.81 6.13
N PRO A 155 16.75 10.57 6.98
CA PRO A 155 16.48 9.23 7.51
C PRO A 155 15.91 8.25 6.48
N GLN A 156 15.59 8.69 5.27
CA GLN A 156 14.94 7.93 4.19
C GLN A 156 13.64 7.22 4.61
N LEU A 157 12.99 7.73 5.66
CA LEU A 157 11.74 7.23 6.18
C LEU A 157 10.56 7.81 5.40
N ASN A 158 9.51 7.01 5.23
CA ASN A 158 8.24 7.52 4.73
C ASN A 158 7.42 8.14 5.88
N PRO A 159 7.23 9.46 5.93
CA PRO A 159 6.54 10.14 7.03
C PRO A 159 5.06 9.77 7.14
N HIS A 160 4.47 9.24 6.07
CA HIS A 160 3.07 8.82 6.04
C HIS A 160 2.85 7.42 6.64
N GLN A 161 3.90 6.65 6.88
CA GLN A 161 3.82 5.33 7.50
C GLN A 161 4.08 5.44 9.01
N THR A 162 3.02 5.60 9.78
CA THR A 162 3.07 5.83 11.24
C THR A 162 2.30 4.75 11.99
N PHE A 163 2.49 4.67 13.31
CA PHE A 163 1.70 3.77 14.16
C PHE A 163 0.21 4.15 14.22
N SER A 164 -0.13 5.42 13.98
CA SER A 164 -1.52 5.88 14.01
C SER A 164 -2.36 5.32 12.85
N ASN A 165 -1.73 5.06 11.71
CA ASN A 165 -2.38 4.46 10.56
C ASN A 165 -2.00 2.99 10.32
N PHE A 166 -1.23 2.40 11.23
CA PHE A 166 -0.98 0.95 11.29
C PHE A 166 -2.03 0.30 12.19
N ILE A 167 -3.09 -0.21 11.58
CA ILE A 167 -4.22 -0.78 12.31
C ILE A 167 -3.80 -2.06 13.04
N GLU A 168 -4.11 -2.12 14.35
CA GLU A 168 -3.82 -3.28 15.19
C GLU A 168 -4.86 -4.38 14.97
N GLY A 169 -4.39 -5.61 14.91
CA GLY A 169 -5.20 -6.83 14.87
C GLY A 169 -4.40 -8.00 15.46
N ASP A 170 -5.03 -9.15 15.60
CA ASP A 170 -4.39 -10.33 16.22
C ASP A 170 -3.10 -10.74 15.49
N SER A 171 -3.09 -10.67 14.15
CA SER A 171 -1.97 -11.07 13.30
C SER A 171 -0.73 -10.17 13.41
N ASN A 172 -0.85 -8.96 13.94
CA ASN A 172 0.24 -7.99 14.00
C ASN A 172 0.48 -7.39 15.39
N LYS A 173 -0.28 -7.83 16.40
CA LYS A 173 -0.25 -7.28 17.76
C LYS A 173 1.13 -7.37 18.41
N LEU A 174 1.76 -8.53 18.34
CA LEU A 174 3.10 -8.73 18.95
C LEU A 174 4.16 -7.81 18.32
N PRO A 175 4.41 -7.87 16.98
CA PRO A 175 5.43 -7.02 16.37
C PRO A 175 5.14 -5.52 16.52
N ARG A 176 3.86 -5.10 16.52
CA ARG A 176 3.47 -3.72 16.74
C ARG A 176 3.76 -3.27 18.18
N SER A 177 3.37 -4.06 19.19
CA SER A 177 3.59 -3.73 20.61
C SER A 177 5.07 -3.63 20.94
N VAL A 178 5.89 -4.58 20.43
CA VAL A 178 7.34 -4.52 20.59
C VAL A 178 7.94 -3.33 19.86
N GLY A 179 7.47 -3.03 18.66
CA GLY A 179 7.88 -1.83 17.91
C GLY A 179 7.67 -0.55 18.70
N LEU A 180 6.51 -0.38 19.35
CA LEU A 180 6.24 0.75 20.26
C LEU A 180 7.19 0.76 21.45
N SER A 181 7.35 -0.36 22.14
CA SER A 181 8.26 -0.47 23.29
C SER A 181 9.70 -0.10 22.94
N ILE A 182 10.19 -0.50 21.77
CA ILE A 182 11.52 -0.12 21.26
C ILE A 182 11.65 1.40 21.07
N THR A 183 10.60 2.06 20.60
CA THR A 183 10.63 3.51 20.41
C THR A 183 10.60 4.28 21.71
N GLU A 184 9.86 3.79 22.72
CA GLU A 184 9.78 4.42 24.04
C GLU A 184 11.07 4.24 24.84
N HIS A 185 11.73 3.08 24.69
CA HIS A 185 12.95 2.73 25.43
C HIS A 185 14.12 2.37 24.51
N PRO A 186 14.68 3.34 23.75
CA PRO A 186 15.68 3.07 22.71
C PRO A 186 17.04 2.63 23.24
N ASN A 187 17.31 2.80 24.51
CA ASN A 187 18.58 2.43 25.15
C ASN A 187 18.55 1.03 25.78
N THR A 188 17.40 0.36 25.80
CA THR A 188 17.32 -1.01 26.31
C THR A 188 17.92 -1.97 25.29
N THR A 189 18.64 -2.98 25.75
CA THR A 189 19.17 -4.06 24.89
C THR A 189 18.13 -5.12 24.57
N GLN A 190 16.96 -5.07 25.22
CA GLN A 190 15.86 -6.00 24.95
C GLN A 190 15.40 -5.89 23.51
N PHE A 191 15.07 -7.02 22.91
CA PHE A 191 14.59 -7.12 21.53
C PHE A 191 15.55 -6.54 20.49
N ASN A 192 16.86 -6.67 20.69
CA ASN A 192 17.87 -6.22 19.74
C ASN A 192 18.76 -7.40 19.28
N PRO A 193 18.82 -7.69 17.99
CA PRO A 193 18.06 -7.08 16.90
C PRO A 193 16.57 -7.44 16.96
N MET A 194 15.72 -6.62 16.33
CA MET A 194 14.34 -6.98 16.02
C MET A 194 14.27 -7.45 14.57
N PHE A 195 13.89 -8.71 14.38
CA PHE A 195 13.74 -9.34 13.09
C PHE A 195 12.27 -9.58 12.80
N ILE A 196 11.73 -8.87 11.82
CA ILE A 196 10.32 -8.97 11.40
C ILE A 196 10.26 -9.76 10.10
N TYR A 197 9.45 -10.81 10.07
CA TYR A 197 9.24 -11.56 8.84
C TYR A 197 7.75 -11.81 8.58
N GLY A 198 7.43 -12.14 7.34
CA GLY A 198 6.08 -12.48 6.94
C GLY A 198 5.87 -12.34 5.43
N PRO A 199 4.73 -12.80 4.91
CA PRO A 199 4.45 -12.78 3.49
C PRO A 199 4.45 -11.37 2.90
N SER A 200 4.52 -11.26 1.57
CA SER A 200 4.43 -9.97 0.88
C SER A 200 3.06 -9.34 1.12
N GLY A 201 3.04 -8.02 1.32
CA GLY A 201 1.80 -7.26 1.51
C GLY A 201 1.18 -7.31 2.91
N CYS A 202 1.81 -7.93 3.92
CA CYS A 202 1.30 -7.96 5.30
C CYS A 202 1.59 -6.69 6.13
N GLY A 203 2.36 -5.72 5.61
CA GLY A 203 2.65 -4.45 6.29
C GLY A 203 4.02 -4.33 6.95
N LYS A 204 5.01 -5.20 6.64
CA LYS A 204 6.38 -5.15 7.22
C LYS A 204 7.03 -3.78 7.05
N THR A 205 7.11 -3.31 5.82
CA THR A 205 7.71 -1.99 5.49
C THR A 205 7.01 -0.86 6.24
N HIS A 206 5.69 -0.90 6.36
CA HIS A 206 4.93 0.09 7.12
C HIS A 206 5.34 0.08 8.60
N LEU A 207 5.38 -1.10 9.24
CA LEU A 207 5.71 -1.21 10.65
C LEU A 207 7.13 -0.69 10.94
N ILE A 208 8.13 -1.11 10.15
CA ILE A 208 9.52 -0.66 10.38
C ILE A 208 9.71 0.84 10.13
N ASN A 209 8.99 1.41 9.14
CA ASN A 209 8.95 2.87 8.96
C ASN A 209 8.26 3.56 10.14
N ALA A 210 7.13 3.04 10.63
CA ALA A 210 6.44 3.59 11.79
C ALA A 210 7.35 3.64 13.02
N ILE A 211 8.14 2.59 13.26
CA ILE A 211 9.15 2.56 14.33
C ILE A 211 10.19 3.67 14.10
N GLY A 212 10.71 3.81 12.87
CA GLY A 212 11.70 4.83 12.53
C GLY A 212 11.18 6.26 12.69
N VAL A 213 9.98 6.53 12.19
CA VAL A 213 9.31 7.84 12.30
C VAL A 213 9.08 8.22 13.77
N GLN A 214 8.49 7.30 14.54
CA GLN A 214 8.25 7.52 15.97
C GLN A 214 9.55 7.76 16.74
N ALA A 215 10.58 6.95 16.48
CA ALA A 215 11.91 7.12 17.11
C ALA A 215 12.54 8.48 16.78
N LYS A 216 12.40 8.94 15.52
CA LYS A 216 12.91 10.25 15.10
C LYS A 216 12.13 11.40 15.72
N GLN A 217 10.83 11.25 15.92
CA GLN A 217 9.98 12.25 16.60
C GLN A 217 10.34 12.36 18.09
N LEU A 218 10.50 11.21 18.78
CA LEU A 218 10.84 11.20 20.21
C LEU A 218 12.29 11.61 20.48
N TYR A 219 13.21 11.26 19.59
CA TYR A 219 14.66 11.51 19.73
C TYR A 219 15.24 12.16 18.46
N PRO A 220 14.99 13.46 18.22
CA PRO A 220 15.45 14.17 17.01
C PRO A 220 16.96 14.13 16.81
N GLN A 221 17.75 14.04 17.90
CA GLN A 221 19.22 13.99 17.88
C GLN A 221 19.76 12.62 17.46
N LYS A 222 18.97 11.54 17.55
CA LYS A 222 19.43 10.20 17.13
C LYS A 222 19.50 10.10 15.62
N ARG A 223 20.55 9.44 15.15
CA ARG A 223 20.75 9.13 13.73
C ARG A 223 19.97 7.88 13.39
N VAL A 224 18.78 8.06 12.81
CA VAL A 224 17.90 6.99 12.33
C VAL A 224 18.10 6.87 10.82
N LEU A 225 18.32 5.66 10.32
CA LEU A 225 18.44 5.38 8.89
C LEU A 225 17.57 4.17 8.51
N TYR A 226 16.68 4.37 7.56
CA TYR A 226 16.00 3.30 6.83
C TYR A 226 16.71 3.07 5.49
N ILE A 227 16.91 1.81 5.13
CA ILE A 227 17.47 1.43 3.84
C ILE A 227 16.94 0.07 3.39
N SER A 228 16.69 -0.10 2.09
CA SER A 228 16.44 -1.44 1.54
C SER A 228 17.78 -2.19 1.35
N ALA A 229 17.74 -3.51 1.49
CA ALA A 229 18.91 -4.36 1.27
C ALA A 229 19.53 -4.14 -0.11
N ARG A 230 18.70 -3.95 -1.13
CA ARG A 230 19.16 -3.64 -2.49
C ARG A 230 19.92 -2.33 -2.58
N LEU A 231 19.38 -1.26 -1.97
CA LEU A 231 20.06 0.06 -1.98
C LEU A 231 21.39 0.01 -1.21
N PHE A 232 21.41 -0.68 -0.06
CA PHE A 232 22.66 -0.94 0.67
C PHE A 232 23.70 -1.63 -0.21
N GLN A 233 23.31 -2.68 -0.95
CA GLN A 233 24.20 -3.38 -1.86
C GLN A 233 24.72 -2.50 -2.99
N VAL A 234 23.86 -1.64 -3.57
CA VAL A 234 24.27 -0.69 -4.62
C VAL A 234 25.28 0.31 -4.06
N GLN A 235 25.01 0.90 -2.89
CA GLN A 235 25.92 1.85 -2.23
C GLN A 235 27.25 1.19 -1.89
N PHE A 236 27.24 -0.05 -1.38
CA PHE A 236 28.47 -0.80 -1.09
C PHE A 236 29.29 -1.06 -2.37
N THR A 237 28.62 -1.50 -3.44
CA THR A 237 29.29 -1.74 -4.72
C THR A 237 29.96 -0.48 -5.26
N ASN A 238 29.27 0.65 -5.20
CA ASN A 238 29.81 1.95 -5.58
C ASN A 238 31.02 2.36 -4.71
N ALA A 239 30.95 2.12 -3.41
CA ALA A 239 32.07 2.40 -2.49
C ALA A 239 33.30 1.53 -2.79
N VAL A 240 33.08 0.24 -3.17
CA VAL A 240 34.16 -0.65 -3.61
C VAL A 240 34.81 -0.15 -4.90
N LEU A 241 34.02 0.23 -5.90
CA LEU A 241 34.51 0.77 -7.18
C LEU A 241 35.31 2.08 -7.00
N GLN A 242 34.97 2.88 -6.01
CA GLN A 242 35.64 4.15 -5.67
C GLN A 242 36.77 3.97 -4.66
N ASN A 243 37.13 2.77 -4.22
CA ASN A 243 38.11 2.46 -3.15
C ASN A 243 37.77 3.15 -1.80
N LYS A 244 36.47 3.39 -1.51
CA LYS A 244 36.00 4.09 -0.32
C LYS A 244 35.22 3.16 0.63
N THR A 245 35.55 1.90 0.66
CA THR A 245 34.87 0.88 1.49
C THR A 245 34.95 1.20 2.98
N ASN A 246 36.08 1.76 3.45
CA ASN A 246 36.24 2.15 4.86
C ASN A 246 35.30 3.30 5.23
N ASP A 247 35.15 4.31 4.35
CA ASP A 247 34.27 5.45 4.59
C ASP A 247 32.80 4.97 4.65
N PHE A 248 32.42 4.03 3.77
CA PHE A 248 31.11 3.40 3.80
C PHE A 248 30.84 2.68 5.13
N ILE A 249 31.77 1.85 5.60
CA ILE A 249 31.65 1.14 6.88
C ILE A 249 31.56 2.15 8.03
N ASN A 250 32.46 3.14 8.09
CA ASN A 250 32.49 4.16 9.12
C ASN A 250 31.17 4.94 9.17
N PHE A 251 30.59 5.29 8.02
CA PHE A 251 29.29 5.97 7.96
C PHE A 251 28.20 5.15 8.64
N TYR A 252 28.03 3.86 8.31
CA TYR A 252 27.02 3.01 8.92
C TYR A 252 27.24 2.78 10.42
N GLN A 253 28.49 2.76 10.87
CA GLN A 253 28.84 2.63 12.29
C GLN A 253 28.42 3.84 13.15
N THR A 254 28.18 4.99 12.55
CA THR A 254 27.69 6.19 13.26
C THR A 254 26.17 6.19 13.48
N ILE A 255 25.43 5.26 12.92
CA ILE A 255 23.96 5.19 13.00
C ILE A 255 23.55 4.72 14.41
N ASP A 256 22.51 5.31 14.98
CA ASP A 256 21.95 4.91 16.27
C ASP A 256 20.83 3.87 16.14
N ILE A 257 20.02 4.02 15.08
CA ILE A 257 18.92 3.09 14.76
C ILE A 257 19.01 2.76 13.27
N LEU A 258 19.44 1.54 12.95
CA LEU A 258 19.53 1.04 11.58
C LEU A 258 18.35 0.15 11.27
N ILE A 259 17.60 0.50 10.24
CA ILE A 259 16.44 -0.25 9.75
C ILE A 259 16.77 -0.75 8.35
N VAL A 260 16.77 -2.08 8.15
CA VAL A 260 17.06 -2.70 6.85
C VAL A 260 15.86 -3.52 6.40
N ASP A 261 15.33 -3.19 5.23
CA ASP A 261 14.19 -3.88 4.64
C ASP A 261 14.63 -4.86 3.54
N ASP A 262 13.86 -5.93 3.36
CA ASP A 262 14.02 -6.94 2.31
C ASP A 262 15.40 -7.63 2.30
N ILE A 263 15.92 -8.03 3.47
CA ILE A 263 17.26 -8.62 3.60
C ILE A 263 17.44 -9.93 2.81
N GLN A 264 16.37 -10.61 2.41
CA GLN A 264 16.44 -11.79 1.53
C GLN A 264 17.10 -11.49 0.18
N GLU A 265 17.18 -10.24 -0.23
CA GLU A 265 17.86 -9.84 -1.48
C GLU A 265 19.38 -10.05 -1.42
N TRP A 266 19.97 -10.18 -0.23
CA TRP A 266 21.40 -10.44 -0.07
C TRP A 266 21.79 -11.93 -0.20
N ILE A 267 20.88 -12.87 -0.37
CA ILE A 267 21.16 -14.32 -0.37
C ILE A 267 22.33 -14.68 -1.28
N THR A 268 22.47 -14.01 -2.44
CA THR A 268 23.56 -14.25 -3.40
C THR A 268 24.74 -13.28 -3.29
N ALA A 269 24.68 -12.31 -2.38
CA ALA A 269 25.62 -11.18 -2.31
C ALA A 269 26.64 -11.35 -1.16
N THR A 270 27.50 -12.37 -1.21
CA THR A 270 28.44 -12.77 -0.13
C THR A 270 29.29 -11.62 0.40
N LYS A 271 29.89 -10.80 -0.48
CA LYS A 271 30.70 -9.64 -0.05
C LYS A 271 29.89 -8.59 0.71
N THR A 272 28.64 -8.38 0.31
CA THR A 272 27.72 -7.48 1.02
C THR A 272 27.36 -8.04 2.39
N GLN A 273 27.13 -9.36 2.49
CA GLN A 273 26.86 -10.04 3.75
C GLN A 273 28.04 -9.90 4.73
N ASP A 274 29.27 -10.11 4.26
CA ASP A 274 30.48 -9.98 5.11
C ASP A 274 30.65 -8.53 5.61
N THR A 275 30.44 -7.55 4.74
CA THR A 275 30.54 -6.13 5.14
C THR A 275 29.44 -5.77 6.14
N PHE A 276 28.20 -6.22 5.89
CA PHE A 276 27.11 -5.99 6.83
C PHE A 276 27.33 -6.68 8.17
N PHE A 277 27.95 -7.86 8.19
CA PHE A 277 28.32 -8.54 9.43
C PHE A 277 29.27 -7.69 10.30
N HIS A 278 30.26 -7.00 9.71
CA HIS A 278 31.14 -6.08 10.45
C HIS A 278 30.39 -4.88 11.00
N ILE A 279 29.50 -4.26 10.20
CA ILE A 279 28.65 -3.14 10.63
C ILE A 279 27.72 -3.59 11.75
N PHE A 280 27.04 -4.71 11.57
CA PHE A 280 26.13 -5.30 12.56
C PHE A 280 26.81 -5.51 13.92
N ASN A 281 27.98 -6.16 13.93
CA ASN A 281 28.70 -6.42 15.18
C ASN A 281 29.13 -5.13 15.88
N HIS A 282 29.54 -4.10 15.12
CA HIS A 282 29.89 -2.80 15.69
C HIS A 282 28.66 -2.15 16.35
N LEU A 283 27.54 -2.06 15.64
CA LEU A 283 26.30 -1.47 16.15
C LEU A 283 25.79 -2.23 17.37
N PHE A 284 25.75 -3.55 17.29
CA PHE A 284 25.25 -4.40 18.36
C PHE A 284 26.08 -4.27 19.65
N ARG A 285 27.42 -4.29 19.55
CA ARG A 285 28.31 -4.12 20.71
C ARG A 285 28.20 -2.74 21.35
N ASN A 286 27.91 -1.70 20.57
CA ASN A 286 27.72 -0.34 21.06
C ASN A 286 26.28 -0.05 21.51
N GLY A 287 25.43 -1.07 21.66
CA GLY A 287 24.05 -0.92 22.10
C GLY A 287 23.16 -0.15 21.12
N LYS A 288 23.59 -0.02 19.85
CA LYS A 288 22.78 0.62 18.79
C LYS A 288 21.66 -0.32 18.38
N ARG A 289 20.53 0.25 17.96
CA ARG A 289 19.32 -0.51 17.58
C ARG A 289 19.42 -0.99 16.14
N ILE A 290 19.08 -2.27 15.91
CA ILE A 290 19.04 -2.89 14.60
C ILE A 290 17.64 -3.50 14.40
N ILE A 291 16.98 -3.12 13.31
CA ILE A 291 15.65 -3.62 12.91
C ILE A 291 15.78 -4.16 11.50
N LEU A 292 15.36 -5.38 11.30
CA LEU A 292 15.51 -6.10 10.03
C LEU A 292 14.13 -6.60 9.58
N ALA A 293 13.84 -6.52 8.28
CA ALA A 293 12.64 -7.11 7.71
C ALA A 293 12.96 -8.08 6.57
N SER A 294 12.18 -9.16 6.47
CA SER A 294 12.33 -10.22 5.46
C SER A 294 10.99 -10.81 5.06
N ASP A 295 10.94 -11.47 3.90
CA ASP A 295 9.79 -12.25 3.46
C ASP A 295 9.65 -13.60 4.16
N ARG A 296 10.72 -14.08 4.85
CA ARG A 296 10.79 -15.38 5.53
C ARG A 296 11.67 -15.32 6.77
N PRO A 297 11.53 -16.29 7.72
CA PRO A 297 12.34 -16.34 8.91
C PRO A 297 13.83 -16.63 8.61
N PRO A 298 14.75 -16.32 9.56
CA PRO A 298 16.19 -16.55 9.36
C PRO A 298 16.55 -17.98 8.97
N VAL A 299 15.85 -18.98 9.50
CA VAL A 299 16.08 -20.41 9.23
C VAL A 299 15.86 -20.77 7.74
N ASP A 300 15.03 -20.01 7.02
CA ASP A 300 14.69 -20.24 5.62
C ASP A 300 15.50 -19.38 4.65
N LEU A 301 16.41 -18.54 5.12
CA LEU A 301 17.31 -17.72 4.31
C LEU A 301 18.51 -18.54 3.80
N LYS A 302 18.23 -19.62 3.07
CA LYS A 302 19.25 -20.51 2.53
C LYS A 302 20.18 -19.76 1.57
N GLY A 303 21.50 -19.81 1.83
CA GLY A 303 22.51 -19.06 1.06
C GLY A 303 22.97 -17.76 1.74
N MET A 304 22.34 -17.40 2.87
CA MET A 304 22.88 -16.39 3.77
C MET A 304 23.98 -16.99 4.65
N ASN A 305 24.99 -16.19 5.00
CA ASN A 305 26.09 -16.59 5.88
C ASN A 305 25.56 -16.99 7.28
N ASP A 306 25.94 -18.19 7.76
CA ASP A 306 25.50 -18.71 9.07
C ASP A 306 25.82 -17.79 10.23
N ARG A 307 26.90 -17.00 10.16
CA ARG A 307 27.24 -16.01 11.17
C ARG A 307 26.19 -14.90 11.26
N LEU A 308 25.65 -14.46 10.12
CA LEU A 308 24.56 -13.47 10.09
C LEU A 308 23.26 -14.08 10.60
N LEU A 309 22.92 -15.30 10.17
CA LEU A 309 21.71 -16.00 10.62
C LEU A 309 21.70 -16.16 12.15
N THR A 310 22.82 -16.54 12.74
CA THR A 310 22.99 -16.61 14.19
C THR A 310 22.77 -15.25 14.86
N ARG A 311 23.27 -14.15 14.26
CA ARG A 311 23.07 -12.80 14.78
C ARG A 311 21.64 -12.31 14.67
N PHE A 312 20.96 -12.62 13.56
CA PHE A 312 19.55 -12.29 13.38
C PHE A 312 18.65 -12.99 14.39
N SER A 313 19.06 -14.20 14.79
CA SER A 313 18.31 -15.04 15.73
C SER A 313 18.59 -14.74 17.20
N CYS A 314 19.60 -13.91 17.55
CA CYS A 314 19.90 -13.64 18.96
C CYS A 314 18.99 -12.60 19.63
N GLY A 315 18.15 -11.90 18.87
CA GLY A 315 17.17 -10.95 19.38
C GLY A 315 15.72 -11.48 19.32
N LEU A 316 14.79 -10.59 19.02
CA LEU A 316 13.39 -10.96 18.80
C LEU A 316 13.14 -11.29 17.33
N ILE A 317 12.60 -12.47 17.07
CA ILE A 317 12.05 -12.84 15.78
C ILE A 317 10.53 -12.74 15.90
N ALA A 318 9.92 -11.82 15.14
CA ALA A 318 8.48 -11.55 15.16
C ALA A 318 7.86 -11.81 13.80
N GLU A 319 6.87 -12.69 13.76
CA GLU A 319 6.09 -12.93 12.58
C GLU A 319 5.00 -11.87 12.40
N LEU A 320 4.86 -11.36 11.19
CA LEU A 320 3.75 -10.55 10.75
C LEU A 320 2.88 -11.40 9.83
N GLU A 321 1.84 -11.98 10.39
CA GLU A 321 0.94 -12.87 9.66
C GLU A 321 0.05 -12.11 8.68
N LYS A 322 -0.56 -12.85 7.76
CA LYS A 322 -1.60 -12.28 6.89
C LYS A 322 -2.77 -11.76 7.73
N PRO A 323 -3.27 -10.55 7.47
CA PRO A 323 -4.45 -10.04 8.15
C PRO A 323 -5.67 -10.93 7.87
N ASN A 324 -6.47 -11.16 8.91
CA ASN A 324 -7.77 -11.79 8.77
C ASN A 324 -8.77 -10.84 8.09
N VAL A 325 -9.94 -11.35 7.69
CA VAL A 325 -10.96 -10.56 6.98
C VAL A 325 -11.40 -9.34 7.80
N GLN A 326 -11.53 -9.48 9.13
CA GLN A 326 -11.94 -8.37 9.99
C GLN A 326 -10.89 -7.26 10.00
N LEU A 327 -9.62 -7.58 10.16
CA LEU A 327 -8.53 -6.60 10.09
C LEU A 327 -8.46 -5.94 8.69
N CYS A 328 -8.72 -6.70 7.61
CA CYS A 328 -8.83 -6.13 6.27
C CYS A 328 -9.97 -5.10 6.17
N VAL A 329 -11.13 -5.37 6.77
CA VAL A 329 -12.27 -4.43 6.84
C VAL A 329 -11.88 -3.18 7.61
N ASP A 330 -11.21 -3.33 8.76
CA ASP A 330 -10.78 -2.19 9.59
C ASP A 330 -9.75 -1.31 8.88
N ILE A 331 -8.79 -1.93 8.17
CA ILE A 331 -7.80 -1.22 7.33
C ILE A 331 -8.52 -0.46 6.20
N LEU A 332 -9.45 -1.12 5.49
CA LEU A 332 -10.23 -0.50 4.43
C LEU A 332 -11.03 0.68 4.95
N ASN A 333 -11.76 0.52 6.06
CA ASN A 333 -12.57 1.59 6.67
C ASN A 333 -11.70 2.76 7.12
N SER A 334 -10.52 2.50 7.70
CA SER A 334 -9.58 3.55 8.07
C SER A 334 -9.10 4.34 6.84
N LYS A 335 -8.76 3.64 5.74
CA LYS A 335 -8.33 4.27 4.50
C LYS A 335 -9.47 5.03 3.82
N ILE A 336 -10.67 4.45 3.73
CA ILE A 336 -11.88 5.06 3.17
C ILE A 336 -12.19 6.39 3.87
N ARG A 337 -12.14 6.41 5.21
CA ARG A 337 -12.36 7.64 6.00
C ARG A 337 -11.29 8.69 5.70
N ARG A 338 -10.02 8.28 5.70
CA ARG A 338 -8.90 9.18 5.42
C ARG A 338 -8.97 9.79 4.02
N ASP A 339 -9.34 8.99 3.03
CA ASP A 339 -9.40 9.41 1.62
C ASP A 339 -10.75 10.07 1.27
N GLY A 340 -11.69 10.21 2.25
CA GLY A 340 -12.99 10.87 2.09
C GLY A 340 -13.95 10.14 1.15
N LEU A 341 -13.77 8.82 0.96
CA LEU A 341 -14.59 8.01 0.07
C LEU A 341 -15.91 7.59 0.72
N ARG A 342 -16.94 7.39 -0.11
CA ARG A 342 -18.20 6.75 0.30
C ARG A 342 -18.32 5.43 -0.43
N ILE A 343 -18.09 4.33 0.29
CA ILE A 343 -18.18 2.97 -0.23
C ILE A 343 -19.20 2.22 0.63
N PRO A 344 -20.21 1.56 0.03
CA PRO A 344 -21.17 0.73 0.78
C PRO A 344 -20.48 -0.41 1.54
N ASP A 345 -20.96 -0.73 2.74
CA ASP A 345 -20.38 -1.77 3.59
C ASP A 345 -20.32 -3.15 2.91
N GLU A 346 -21.30 -3.48 2.08
CA GLU A 346 -21.31 -4.71 1.28
C GLU A 346 -20.08 -4.79 0.35
N VAL A 347 -19.72 -3.67 -0.27
CA VAL A 347 -18.56 -3.58 -1.15
C VAL A 347 -17.26 -3.72 -0.34
N VAL A 348 -17.18 -3.10 0.84
CA VAL A 348 -16.04 -3.22 1.74
C VAL A 348 -15.83 -4.67 2.17
N GLN A 349 -16.90 -5.36 2.57
CA GLN A 349 -16.85 -6.78 2.94
C GLN A 349 -16.41 -7.66 1.77
N TYR A 350 -16.92 -7.38 0.57
CA TYR A 350 -16.54 -8.10 -0.63
C TYR A 350 -15.05 -7.92 -0.96
N ILE A 351 -14.53 -6.69 -0.91
CA ILE A 351 -13.10 -6.40 -1.13
C ILE A 351 -12.25 -7.14 -0.10
N ALA A 352 -12.60 -7.03 1.20
CA ALA A 352 -11.86 -7.65 2.29
C ALA A 352 -11.78 -9.18 2.17
N SER A 353 -12.87 -9.82 1.76
CA SER A 353 -12.92 -11.28 1.60
C SER A 353 -12.18 -11.79 0.37
N THR A 354 -12.06 -10.96 -0.68
CA THR A 354 -11.48 -11.37 -1.97
C THR A 354 -9.97 -11.09 -2.07
N ALA A 355 -9.45 -10.11 -1.34
CA ALA A 355 -8.04 -9.68 -1.44
C ALA A 355 -7.02 -10.60 -0.73
N ASN A 356 -7.41 -11.81 -0.31
CA ASN A 356 -6.53 -12.86 0.26
C ASN A 356 -5.57 -12.39 1.38
N GLY A 357 -5.95 -11.35 2.14
CA GLY A 357 -5.13 -10.84 3.25
C GLY A 357 -3.86 -10.08 2.80
N SER A 358 -3.82 -9.53 1.60
CA SER A 358 -2.75 -8.63 1.14
C SER A 358 -3.18 -7.17 1.30
N VAL A 359 -2.57 -6.45 2.23
CA VAL A 359 -2.84 -5.01 2.43
C VAL A 359 -2.48 -4.20 1.19
N ARG A 360 -1.42 -4.59 0.47
CA ARG A 360 -1.02 -3.95 -0.79
C ARG A 360 -2.11 -4.07 -1.87
N ASP A 361 -2.74 -5.24 -1.96
CA ASP A 361 -3.82 -5.46 -2.93
C ASP A 361 -5.08 -4.68 -2.52
N LEU A 362 -5.39 -4.62 -1.20
CA LEU A 362 -6.46 -3.74 -0.68
C LEU A 362 -6.24 -2.28 -1.06
N GLU A 363 -5.03 -1.77 -0.85
CA GLU A 363 -4.66 -0.40 -1.24
C GLU A 363 -4.78 -0.17 -2.75
N GLY A 364 -4.33 -1.12 -3.56
CA GLY A 364 -4.45 -1.08 -5.02
C GLY A 364 -5.90 -1.03 -5.49
N VAL A 365 -6.78 -1.82 -4.88
CA VAL A 365 -8.22 -1.83 -5.17
C VAL A 365 -8.86 -0.49 -4.81
N ILE A 366 -8.61 0.03 -3.60
CA ILE A 366 -9.16 1.34 -3.17
C ILE A 366 -8.68 2.46 -4.09
N ASN A 367 -7.39 2.54 -4.39
CA ASN A 367 -6.84 3.56 -5.29
C ASN A 367 -7.47 3.47 -6.70
N SER A 368 -7.71 2.25 -7.19
CA SER A 368 -8.40 2.04 -8.47
C SER A 368 -9.86 2.48 -8.41
N LEU A 369 -10.59 2.12 -7.35
CA LEU A 369 -11.98 2.55 -7.15
C LEU A 369 -12.10 4.07 -7.04
N LEU A 370 -11.17 4.71 -6.33
CA LEU A 370 -11.09 6.16 -6.23
C LEU A 370 -10.88 6.79 -7.62
N ALA A 371 -9.91 6.29 -8.39
CA ALA A 371 -9.66 6.78 -9.74
C ALA A 371 -10.89 6.64 -10.65
N TYR A 372 -11.59 5.50 -10.60
CA TYR A 372 -12.83 5.31 -11.37
C TYR A 372 -13.94 6.25 -10.90
N SER A 373 -14.15 6.41 -9.59
CA SER A 373 -15.18 7.30 -9.04
C SER A 373 -14.95 8.75 -9.44
N VAL A 374 -13.70 9.22 -9.37
CA VAL A 374 -13.32 10.60 -9.73
C VAL A 374 -13.43 10.82 -11.24
N VAL A 375 -12.87 9.90 -12.07
CA VAL A 375 -12.84 10.07 -13.54
C VAL A 375 -14.23 10.00 -14.15
N TYR A 376 -15.07 9.10 -13.68
CA TYR A 376 -16.41 8.88 -14.25
C TYR A 376 -17.52 9.59 -13.47
N ASN A 377 -17.19 10.29 -12.37
CA ASN A 377 -18.16 10.93 -11.45
C ASN A 377 -19.30 9.97 -11.06
N SER A 378 -18.93 8.71 -10.81
CA SER A 378 -19.87 7.63 -10.54
C SER A 378 -19.77 7.16 -9.09
N HIS A 379 -20.90 6.75 -8.53
CA HIS A 379 -20.90 6.10 -7.23
C HIS A 379 -20.20 4.73 -7.32
N ILE A 380 -19.49 4.37 -6.23
CA ILE A 380 -18.86 3.06 -6.12
C ILE A 380 -19.94 2.05 -5.75
N ASP A 381 -20.25 1.16 -6.70
CA ASP A 381 -21.21 0.07 -6.54
C ASP A 381 -20.50 -1.31 -6.61
N MET A 382 -21.26 -2.37 -6.34
CA MET A 382 -20.73 -3.74 -6.36
C MET A 382 -20.20 -4.13 -7.74
N ARG A 383 -20.85 -3.68 -8.83
CA ARG A 383 -20.43 -4.00 -10.21
C ARG A 383 -19.06 -3.39 -10.54
N LEU A 384 -18.82 -2.16 -10.09
CA LEU A 384 -17.54 -1.50 -10.25
C LEU A 384 -16.46 -2.21 -9.42
N ALA A 385 -16.77 -2.56 -8.16
CA ALA A 385 -15.86 -3.29 -7.29
C ALA A 385 -15.44 -4.64 -7.88
N GLU A 386 -16.39 -5.45 -8.36
CA GLU A 386 -16.09 -6.72 -9.03
C GLU A 386 -15.17 -6.56 -10.24
N ARG A 387 -15.44 -5.53 -11.07
CA ARG A 387 -14.64 -5.25 -12.26
C ARG A 387 -13.20 -4.87 -11.90
N VAL A 388 -13.02 -4.03 -10.88
CA VAL A 388 -11.71 -3.57 -10.41
C VAL A 388 -10.94 -4.72 -9.77
N ILE A 389 -11.58 -5.49 -8.89
CA ILE A 389 -10.93 -6.61 -8.18
C ILE A 389 -10.44 -7.66 -9.16
N LYS A 390 -11.24 -8.06 -10.15
CA LYS A 390 -10.83 -9.02 -11.20
C LYS A 390 -9.58 -8.58 -11.98
N ARG A 391 -9.25 -7.29 -12.00
CA ARG A 391 -8.07 -6.75 -12.68
C ARG A 391 -6.90 -6.48 -11.75
N ALA A 392 -7.18 -6.11 -10.51
CA ALA A 392 -6.17 -5.68 -9.54
C ALA A 392 -5.62 -6.82 -8.69
N VAL A 393 -6.46 -7.77 -8.35
CA VAL A 393 -6.12 -8.89 -7.46
C VAL A 393 -5.99 -10.16 -8.30
N LYS A 394 -4.87 -10.85 -8.16
CA LYS A 394 -4.80 -12.26 -8.56
C LYS A 394 -5.71 -12.99 -7.57
N VAL A 395 -6.95 -13.21 -7.97
CA VAL A 395 -7.80 -14.15 -7.23
C VAL A 395 -7.04 -15.47 -7.30
N ASP A 396 -6.45 -15.90 -6.18
CA ASP A 396 -5.85 -17.22 -6.09
C ASP A 396 -7.01 -18.19 -6.34
N ASP A 397 -7.09 -18.68 -7.56
CA ASP A 397 -7.92 -19.82 -7.88
C ASP A 397 -7.44 -20.94 -6.94
N LYS A 398 -8.12 -21.15 -5.80
CA LYS A 398 -7.87 -22.34 -4.99
C LYS A 398 -7.84 -23.50 -5.95
N PRO A 399 -6.72 -24.22 -6.09
CA PRO A 399 -6.69 -25.32 -7.03
C PRO A 399 -7.84 -26.26 -6.66
N LEU A 400 -8.73 -26.51 -7.60
CA LEU A 400 -9.83 -27.45 -7.42
C LEU A 400 -9.24 -28.75 -6.90
N THR A 401 -9.67 -29.17 -5.70
CA THR A 401 -9.26 -30.45 -5.15
C THR A 401 -10.14 -31.56 -5.73
N VAL A 402 -9.64 -32.81 -5.67
CA VAL A 402 -10.44 -33.96 -6.12
C VAL A 402 -11.71 -34.12 -5.27
N ASP A 403 -11.66 -33.73 -4.00
CA ASP A 403 -12.80 -33.77 -3.09
C ASP A 403 -13.85 -32.72 -3.48
N ASP A 404 -13.45 -31.48 -3.82
CA ASP A 404 -14.38 -30.45 -4.31
C ASP A 404 -15.11 -30.89 -5.60
N ILE A 405 -14.37 -31.55 -6.51
CA ILE A 405 -14.92 -32.10 -7.74
C ILE A 405 -15.91 -33.21 -7.44
N LEU A 406 -15.53 -34.14 -6.55
CA LEU A 406 -16.37 -35.25 -6.14
C LEU A 406 -17.69 -34.77 -5.51
N ASP A 407 -17.61 -33.82 -4.59
CA ASP A 407 -18.77 -33.23 -3.92
C ASP A 407 -19.72 -32.56 -4.93
N THR A 408 -19.16 -31.79 -5.87
CA THR A 408 -19.98 -31.10 -6.88
C THR A 408 -20.65 -32.09 -7.83
N VAL A 409 -19.94 -33.13 -8.27
CA VAL A 409 -20.51 -34.21 -9.10
C VAL A 409 -21.57 -35.00 -8.33
N CYS A 410 -21.30 -35.32 -7.05
CA CYS A 410 -22.29 -36.02 -6.20
C CYS A 410 -23.57 -35.22 -6.01
N HIS A 411 -23.45 -33.91 -5.81
CA HIS A 411 -24.59 -33.01 -5.70
C HIS A 411 -25.41 -32.99 -7.02
N HIS A 412 -24.74 -32.90 -8.17
CA HIS A 412 -25.40 -32.86 -9.49
C HIS A 412 -26.16 -34.13 -9.79
N PHE A 413 -25.57 -35.31 -9.53
CA PHE A 413 -26.22 -36.62 -9.77
C PHE A 413 -27.08 -37.07 -8.58
N ASN A 414 -27.26 -36.27 -7.55
CA ASN A 414 -28.01 -36.57 -6.33
C ASN A 414 -27.59 -37.90 -5.67
N VAL A 415 -26.30 -38.16 -5.57
CA VAL A 415 -25.67 -39.35 -4.98
C VAL A 415 -24.76 -38.97 -3.84
N SER A 416 -24.59 -39.86 -2.84
CA SER A 416 -23.64 -39.58 -1.76
C SER A 416 -22.19 -39.92 -2.15
N ALA A 417 -21.22 -39.15 -1.67
CA ALA A 417 -19.78 -39.38 -1.90
C ALA A 417 -19.34 -40.79 -1.40
N THR A 418 -19.94 -41.26 -0.30
CA THR A 418 -19.72 -42.61 0.23
C THR A 418 -20.20 -43.69 -0.72
N ALA A 419 -21.32 -43.49 -1.38
CA ALA A 419 -21.86 -44.43 -2.39
C ALA A 419 -21.00 -44.45 -3.67
N VAL A 420 -20.52 -43.30 -4.12
CA VAL A 420 -19.61 -43.18 -5.27
C VAL A 420 -18.28 -43.88 -4.98
N ASN A 421 -17.75 -43.79 -3.77
CA ASN A 421 -16.53 -44.47 -3.35
C ASN A 421 -16.70 -45.98 -3.06
N SER A 422 -17.94 -46.47 -3.03
CA SER A 422 -18.24 -47.89 -2.80
C SER A 422 -17.90 -48.77 -4.01
N LYS A 423 -17.99 -50.11 -3.85
CA LYS A 423 -17.83 -51.09 -4.92
C LYS A 423 -19.11 -51.28 -5.76
N SER A 424 -20.16 -50.49 -5.52
CA SER A 424 -21.44 -50.61 -6.24
C SER A 424 -21.30 -50.37 -7.74
N ARG A 425 -22.04 -51.17 -8.54
CA ARG A 425 -22.07 -51.09 -10.00
C ARG A 425 -23.38 -50.49 -10.56
N ARG A 426 -24.16 -49.82 -9.73
CA ARG A 426 -25.37 -49.12 -10.18
C ARG A 426 -24.97 -48.05 -11.22
N ARG A 427 -25.70 -47.97 -12.32
CA ARG A 427 -25.39 -47.13 -13.49
C ARG A 427 -25.12 -45.68 -13.11
N GLU A 428 -25.93 -45.09 -12.24
CA GLU A 428 -25.78 -43.70 -11.78
C GLU A 428 -24.44 -43.46 -11.04
N LEU A 429 -24.10 -44.37 -10.10
CA LEU A 429 -22.87 -44.31 -9.33
C LEU A 429 -21.63 -44.52 -10.20
N VAL A 430 -21.76 -45.38 -11.23
CA VAL A 430 -20.66 -45.58 -12.18
C VAL A 430 -20.44 -44.34 -13.02
N THR A 431 -21.52 -43.71 -13.52
CA THR A 431 -21.45 -42.48 -14.29
C THR A 431 -20.85 -41.34 -13.43
N ALA A 432 -21.33 -41.12 -12.21
CA ALA A 432 -20.80 -40.11 -11.32
C ALA A 432 -19.30 -40.32 -11.03
N ARG A 433 -18.89 -41.57 -10.81
CA ARG A 433 -17.47 -41.92 -10.58
C ARG A 433 -16.60 -41.65 -11.81
N GLN A 434 -17.07 -42.03 -13.01
CA GLN A 434 -16.36 -41.79 -14.27
C GLN A 434 -16.21 -40.30 -14.54
N VAL A 435 -17.29 -39.53 -14.35
CA VAL A 435 -17.29 -38.07 -14.49
C VAL A 435 -16.33 -37.40 -13.47
N SER A 436 -16.37 -37.85 -12.21
CA SER A 436 -15.43 -37.32 -11.18
C SER A 436 -13.98 -37.59 -11.55
N MET A 437 -13.63 -38.81 -12.05
CA MET A 437 -12.26 -39.12 -12.49
C MET A 437 -11.84 -38.29 -13.70
N TYR A 438 -12.73 -38.12 -14.68
CA TYR A 438 -12.47 -37.30 -15.86
C TYR A 438 -12.23 -35.83 -15.51
N LEU A 439 -13.10 -35.22 -14.71
CA LEU A 439 -12.97 -33.83 -14.30
C LEU A 439 -11.75 -33.63 -13.38
N ALA A 440 -11.45 -34.60 -12.50
CA ALA A 440 -10.24 -34.57 -11.68
C ALA A 440 -8.97 -34.58 -12.55
N GLN A 441 -8.92 -35.41 -13.60
CA GLN A 441 -7.80 -35.44 -14.53
C GLN A 441 -7.69 -34.15 -15.34
N LYS A 442 -8.80 -33.56 -15.76
CA LYS A 442 -8.87 -32.33 -16.56
C LYS A 442 -8.46 -31.09 -15.76
N TYR A 443 -8.90 -30.96 -14.49
CA TYR A 443 -8.74 -29.75 -13.71
C TYR A 443 -7.66 -29.82 -12.62
N THR A 444 -7.21 -31.03 -12.24
CA THR A 444 -6.10 -31.19 -11.31
C THR A 444 -4.86 -31.72 -12.06
N LYS A 445 -3.67 -31.27 -11.64
CA LYS A 445 -2.42 -31.79 -12.20
C LYS A 445 -2.00 -33.13 -11.56
N MET A 446 -2.94 -33.89 -10.96
CA MET A 446 -2.64 -35.11 -10.24
C MET A 446 -2.47 -36.31 -11.20
N PRO A 447 -1.53 -37.22 -10.93
CA PRO A 447 -1.40 -38.45 -11.69
C PRO A 447 -2.62 -39.36 -11.48
N ALA A 448 -3.00 -40.10 -12.53
CA ALA A 448 -4.15 -41.01 -12.52
C ALA A 448 -4.16 -42.01 -11.35
N SER A 449 -2.98 -42.50 -10.94
CA SER A 449 -2.81 -43.39 -9.78
C SER A 449 -3.29 -42.74 -8.46
N ARG A 450 -3.09 -41.44 -8.30
CA ARG A 450 -3.52 -40.70 -7.08
C ARG A 450 -5.01 -40.38 -7.14
N ILE A 451 -5.54 -40.00 -8.33
CA ILE A 451 -6.96 -39.78 -8.57
C ILE A 451 -7.74 -41.06 -8.26
N GLY A 452 -7.30 -42.21 -8.75
CA GLY A 452 -7.95 -43.50 -8.49
C GLY A 452 -8.04 -43.84 -7.01
N LYS A 453 -7.00 -43.58 -6.23
CA LYS A 453 -7.00 -43.80 -4.78
C LYS A 453 -8.04 -42.92 -4.05
N LEU A 454 -8.19 -41.68 -4.48
CA LEU A 454 -9.14 -40.71 -3.88
C LEU A 454 -10.60 -40.97 -4.33
N VAL A 455 -10.80 -41.47 -5.56
CA VAL A 455 -12.14 -41.75 -6.09
C VAL A 455 -12.42 -43.27 -6.06
N GLY A 456 -12.71 -43.78 -4.87
CA GLY A 456 -13.15 -45.16 -4.62
C GLY A 456 -12.05 -46.22 -4.65
N GLY A 457 -10.77 -45.90 -4.41
CA GLY A 457 -9.66 -46.86 -4.29
C GLY A 457 -9.43 -47.68 -5.57
N ARG A 458 -9.41 -47.01 -6.74
CA ARG A 458 -9.27 -47.65 -8.04
C ARG A 458 -7.88 -47.55 -8.62
N ASP A 459 -7.51 -48.48 -9.47
CA ASP A 459 -6.23 -48.50 -10.16
C ASP A 459 -6.15 -47.45 -11.27
N HIS A 460 -4.94 -47.05 -11.64
CA HIS A 460 -4.69 -46.06 -12.69
C HIS A 460 -5.32 -46.45 -14.04
N SER A 461 -5.34 -47.73 -14.39
CA SER A 461 -5.94 -48.25 -15.61
C SER A 461 -7.48 -47.99 -15.63
N THR A 462 -8.13 -48.12 -14.49
CA THR A 462 -9.58 -47.79 -14.33
C THR A 462 -9.84 -46.33 -14.56
N VAL A 463 -8.97 -45.44 -14.07
CA VAL A 463 -9.10 -43.99 -14.28
C VAL A 463 -8.95 -43.63 -15.74
N ILE A 464 -7.92 -44.14 -16.42
CA ILE A 464 -7.70 -43.91 -17.85
C ILE A 464 -8.88 -44.42 -18.68
N HIS A 465 -9.34 -45.64 -18.41
CA HIS A 465 -10.49 -46.19 -19.09
C HIS A 465 -11.77 -45.35 -18.86
N SER A 466 -11.98 -44.88 -17.64
CA SER A 466 -13.15 -44.02 -17.29
C SER A 466 -13.09 -42.68 -18.04
N CYS A 467 -11.93 -42.07 -18.16
CA CYS A 467 -11.74 -40.82 -18.90
C CYS A 467 -12.03 -41.01 -20.39
N THR A 468 -11.52 -42.09 -21.00
CA THR A 468 -11.81 -42.42 -22.40
C THR A 468 -13.28 -42.69 -22.65
N GLN A 469 -13.96 -43.34 -21.72
CA GLN A 469 -15.39 -43.58 -21.80
C GLN A 469 -16.20 -42.28 -21.79
N VAL A 470 -15.86 -41.36 -20.87
CA VAL A 470 -16.50 -40.04 -20.79
C VAL A 470 -16.23 -39.23 -22.05
N GLU A 471 -14.98 -39.20 -22.54
CA GLU A 471 -14.61 -38.48 -23.78
C GLU A 471 -15.37 -39.00 -25.01
N ASN A 472 -15.51 -40.31 -25.14
CA ASN A 472 -16.26 -40.91 -26.24
C ASN A 472 -17.76 -40.56 -26.13
N ARG A 473 -18.32 -40.58 -24.91
CA ARG A 473 -19.71 -40.24 -24.67
C ARG A 473 -20.00 -38.74 -24.92
N LEU A 474 -19.06 -37.85 -24.58
CA LEU A 474 -19.17 -36.43 -24.90
C LEU A 474 -19.26 -36.13 -26.40
N LYS A 475 -18.70 -36.99 -27.25
CA LYS A 475 -18.76 -36.85 -28.72
C LYS A 475 -20.08 -37.37 -29.32
N THR A 476 -20.73 -38.28 -28.63
CA THR A 476 -21.91 -39.01 -29.17
C THR A 476 -23.24 -38.63 -28.52
N ASP A 477 -23.20 -38.12 -27.29
CA ASP A 477 -24.39 -37.82 -26.47
C ASP A 477 -24.42 -36.32 -26.08
N ARG A 478 -25.28 -35.56 -26.79
CA ARG A 478 -25.37 -34.09 -26.58
C ARG A 478 -25.94 -33.76 -25.20
N LEU A 479 -26.91 -34.50 -24.69
CA LEU A 479 -27.50 -34.26 -23.37
C LEU A 479 -26.45 -34.47 -22.27
N PHE A 480 -25.66 -35.50 -22.38
CA PHE A 480 -24.55 -35.75 -21.46
C PHE A 480 -23.46 -34.66 -21.54
N SER A 481 -23.20 -34.12 -22.73
CA SER A 481 -22.28 -32.98 -22.89
C SER A 481 -22.80 -31.74 -22.17
N ASP A 482 -24.09 -31.42 -22.29
CA ASP A 482 -24.72 -30.28 -21.62
C ASP A 482 -24.72 -30.45 -20.09
N GLU A 483 -24.89 -31.68 -19.57
CA GLU A 483 -24.76 -32.01 -18.14
C GLU A 483 -23.31 -31.71 -17.64
N ILE A 484 -22.30 -32.16 -18.37
CA ILE A 484 -20.88 -31.91 -17.99
C ILE A 484 -20.57 -30.42 -18.01
N VAL A 485 -21.02 -29.67 -19.02
CA VAL A 485 -20.86 -28.22 -19.10
C VAL A 485 -21.55 -27.54 -17.90
N SER A 486 -22.70 -28.01 -17.45
CA SER A 486 -23.40 -27.50 -16.26
C SER A 486 -22.55 -27.72 -14.99
N ILE A 487 -21.96 -28.92 -14.83
CA ILE A 487 -21.06 -29.23 -13.72
C ILE A 487 -19.80 -28.33 -13.78
N GLU A 488 -19.20 -28.16 -14.95
CA GLU A 488 -18.03 -27.29 -15.14
C GLU A 488 -18.34 -25.81 -14.83
N ASN A 489 -19.52 -25.33 -15.19
CA ASN A 489 -19.95 -23.97 -14.82
C ASN A 489 -20.19 -23.83 -13.32
N SER A 490 -20.62 -24.88 -12.62
CA SER A 490 -20.75 -24.88 -11.16
C SER A 490 -19.39 -24.75 -10.46
N PHE A 491 -18.29 -25.21 -11.06
CA PHE A 491 -16.93 -24.94 -10.56
C PHE A 491 -16.52 -23.48 -10.72
N LYS A 492 -16.99 -22.79 -11.78
CA LYS A 492 -16.72 -21.37 -12.00
C LYS A 492 -17.51 -20.45 -11.05
N LEU A 493 -18.66 -20.92 -10.56
CA LEU A 493 -19.51 -20.19 -9.60
C LEU A 493 -19.05 -20.39 -8.14
N LYS A 494 -18.30 -21.46 -7.85
CA LYS A 494 -17.67 -21.71 -6.54
C LYS A 494 -16.27 -21.10 -6.42
N LYS A 495 -15.72 -20.57 -7.52
CA LYS A 495 -14.52 -19.78 -7.61
C LYS A 495 -14.85 -18.29 -7.50
#